data_ba1d7dbc46c31dba5a243feba61b33db
#
_entry.id   ba1d7dbc46c31dba5a243feba61b33db
#
_cell.length_a   1.000
_cell.length_b   1.000
_cell.length_c   1.000
_cell.angle_alpha   90.00
_cell.angle_beta   90.00
_cell.angle_gamma   90.00
#
_symmetry.space_group_name_H-M   'P 1'
#
loop_
_entity.id
_entity.type
_entity.pdbx_description
1 polymer ?
#
loop_
_entity_poly.entity_id
_entity_poly.type
_entity_poly.pdbx_seq_one_letter_code
_entity_poly.pdbx_strand_id
1 'polypeptide(L)'
;MEQQEYKYFAFISYNSFDYKWGKRIQKKLERYRMPATLCSKHGWKKNPMRPVFFAPTDIQPGGLTSELQERLKASRNLIVVCSPNSARSEWVGKEIAFFHQLGRTEQIHFFIVNGIPHSGNEDTECFNPIVNELGLPEILGANIREKIYRWPWLNRERAYVQLITKLLGVEFDSIWQRHKRMLIRQVVTWILGVVAILISLVVMWHSNQPVDIQLSLQEQSIKNQNLPPLHDAVVTLALDKETKIDTISSLSDKGSFLYIPHRYIGKDVRITIFCPDYLPVDTTITLTENIEVNIYRNPAVYGNIQFKLWNTSKESYVSNTTIRIDDIVAVSDAEGVVKTIVPLAKQKKEYRLSSTVPLEDSILYMPYGKDCVIRTK
;
A
#
# COMPACT_ATOMS: atom_id res chain seq x y z
N MET A 1 45.80 -6.36 -43.86
CA MET A 1 45.39 -7.47 -43.00
C MET A 1 43.92 -7.75 -43.26
N GLU A 2 43.62 -8.88 -43.91
CA GLU A 2 42.24 -9.34 -44.10
C GLU A 2 41.62 -9.50 -42.71
N GLN A 3 40.52 -8.85 -42.45
CA GLN A 3 39.74 -9.06 -41.25
C GLN A 3 39.15 -10.47 -41.37
N GLN A 4 39.74 -11.43 -40.70
CA GLN A 4 39.21 -12.80 -40.64
C GLN A 4 37.82 -12.73 -40.01
N GLU A 5 36.80 -13.00 -40.81
CA GLU A 5 35.38 -12.92 -40.37
C GLU A 5 35.06 -14.18 -39.57
N TYR A 6 34.94 -14.04 -38.25
CA TYR A 6 34.57 -15.13 -37.35
C TYR A 6 33.07 -15.31 -37.29
N LYS A 7 32.60 -16.57 -37.41
CA LYS A 7 31.18 -16.92 -37.28
C LYS A 7 30.70 -16.72 -35.86
N TYR A 8 31.54 -16.98 -34.86
CA TYR A 8 31.20 -16.87 -33.43
C TYR A 8 32.12 -15.84 -32.78
N PHE A 9 31.57 -15.04 -31.91
CA PHE A 9 32.33 -14.10 -31.09
C PHE A 9 33.18 -14.81 -30.05
N ALA A 10 32.67 -15.86 -29.44
CA ALA A 10 33.38 -16.71 -28.50
C ALA A 10 32.90 -18.15 -28.52
N PHE A 11 33.77 -19.07 -28.18
CA PHE A 11 33.51 -20.46 -27.84
C PHE A 11 33.60 -20.62 -26.32
N ILE A 12 32.64 -21.29 -25.67
CA ILE A 12 32.68 -21.57 -24.23
C ILE A 12 33.12 -23.03 -24.03
N SER A 13 34.34 -23.20 -23.49
CA SER A 13 34.90 -24.47 -23.04
C SER A 13 34.53 -24.71 -21.58
N TYR A 14 33.97 -25.88 -21.26
CA TYR A 14 33.52 -26.21 -19.91
C TYR A 14 33.43 -27.72 -19.69
N ASN A 15 33.53 -28.16 -18.44
CA ASN A 15 33.21 -29.51 -18.05
C ASN A 15 31.69 -29.69 -17.87
N SER A 16 31.14 -30.86 -18.14
CA SER A 16 29.68 -31.15 -18.06
C SER A 16 29.06 -30.75 -16.70
N PHE A 17 29.79 -30.96 -15.62
CA PHE A 17 29.34 -30.52 -14.28
C PHE A 17 29.19 -29.01 -14.16
N ASP A 18 29.86 -28.22 -15.00
CA ASP A 18 29.82 -26.76 -15.04
C ASP A 18 28.85 -26.22 -16.09
N TYR A 19 27.99 -27.05 -16.68
CA TYR A 19 27.00 -26.66 -17.69
C TYR A 19 26.18 -25.43 -17.32
N LYS A 20 25.72 -25.36 -16.07
CA LYS A 20 24.93 -24.22 -15.59
C LYS A 20 25.69 -22.90 -15.68
N TRP A 21 27.00 -22.90 -15.47
CA TRP A 21 27.86 -21.75 -15.58
C TRP A 21 28.12 -21.35 -17.04
N GLY A 22 28.44 -22.31 -17.90
CA GLY A 22 28.60 -22.06 -19.33
C GLY A 22 27.35 -21.40 -19.94
N LYS A 23 26.16 -21.97 -19.64
CA LYS A 23 24.88 -21.41 -20.08
C LYS A 23 24.59 -20.02 -19.54
N ARG A 24 24.97 -19.73 -18.29
CA ARG A 24 24.84 -18.38 -17.69
C ARG A 24 25.75 -17.38 -18.38
N ILE A 25 27.00 -17.74 -18.65
CA ILE A 25 27.97 -16.91 -19.38
C ILE A 25 27.44 -16.59 -20.78
N GLN A 26 27.02 -17.61 -21.54
CA GLN A 26 26.41 -17.42 -22.85
C GLN A 26 25.28 -16.39 -22.81
N LYS A 27 24.26 -16.65 -21.95
CA LYS A 27 23.12 -15.76 -21.82
C LYS A 27 23.52 -14.34 -21.40
N LYS A 28 24.52 -14.20 -20.53
CA LYS A 28 24.99 -12.90 -20.05
C LYS A 28 25.66 -12.12 -21.16
N LEU A 29 26.53 -12.74 -21.94
CA LEU A 29 27.20 -12.13 -23.08
C LEU A 29 26.22 -11.74 -24.18
N GLU A 30 25.35 -12.66 -24.58
CA GLU A 30 24.38 -12.44 -25.66
C GLU A 30 23.30 -11.41 -25.31
N ARG A 31 22.98 -11.21 -24.02
CA ARG A 31 22.03 -10.20 -23.56
C ARG A 31 22.66 -8.89 -23.13
N TYR A 32 23.98 -8.84 -23.06
CA TYR A 32 24.65 -7.63 -22.63
C TYR A 32 24.48 -6.51 -23.64
N ARG A 33 24.05 -5.34 -23.16
CA ARG A 33 23.86 -4.14 -23.99
C ARG A 33 24.98 -3.16 -23.67
N MET A 34 25.82 -2.94 -24.66
CA MET A 34 26.91 -1.97 -24.56
C MET A 34 26.37 -0.54 -24.38
N PRO A 35 27.05 0.27 -23.58
CA PRO A 35 26.75 1.69 -23.49
C PRO A 35 26.86 2.37 -24.86
N ALA A 36 25.90 3.23 -25.21
CA ALA A 36 25.85 3.91 -26.51
C ALA A 36 27.14 4.69 -26.82
N THR A 37 27.75 5.30 -25.80
CA THR A 37 29.02 6.03 -25.91
C THR A 37 30.18 5.15 -26.36
N LEU A 38 30.27 3.89 -25.91
CA LEU A 38 31.28 2.96 -26.33
C LEU A 38 30.99 2.42 -27.74
N CYS A 39 29.72 2.17 -28.03
CA CYS A 39 29.29 1.77 -29.38
C CYS A 39 29.70 2.85 -30.41
N SER A 40 29.43 4.12 -30.12
CA SER A 40 29.80 5.24 -31.01
C SER A 40 31.33 5.39 -31.15
N LYS A 41 32.07 5.26 -30.04
CA LYS A 41 33.53 5.39 -30.04
C LYS A 41 34.25 4.31 -30.86
N HIS A 42 33.71 3.08 -30.84
CA HIS A 42 34.35 1.92 -31.48
C HIS A 42 33.60 1.42 -32.72
N GLY A 43 32.53 2.08 -33.16
CA GLY A 43 31.75 1.66 -34.32
C GLY A 43 31.00 0.32 -34.09
N TRP A 44 30.75 -0.06 -32.85
CA TRP A 44 30.14 -1.36 -32.53
C TRP A 44 28.63 -1.35 -32.63
N LYS A 45 28.06 -2.52 -32.99
CA LYS A 45 26.62 -2.79 -32.81
C LYS A 45 26.27 -2.77 -31.32
N LYS A 46 25.00 -2.60 -30.98
CA LYS A 46 24.50 -2.56 -29.60
C LYS A 46 24.88 -3.79 -28.75
N ASN A 47 25.09 -4.93 -29.40
CA ASN A 47 25.71 -6.10 -28.82
C ASN A 47 26.73 -6.70 -29.78
N PRO A 48 28.02 -6.40 -29.62
CA PRO A 48 29.08 -6.92 -30.49
C PRO A 48 29.46 -8.38 -30.18
N MET A 49 28.95 -8.95 -29.06
CA MET A 49 29.34 -10.27 -28.54
C MET A 49 28.40 -11.40 -29.00
N ARG A 50 27.70 -11.26 -30.10
CA ARG A 50 26.83 -12.30 -30.68
C ARG A 50 27.38 -12.76 -32.03
N PRO A 51 27.17 -14.08 -32.35
CA PRO A 51 26.72 -15.18 -31.49
C PRO A 51 27.86 -15.77 -30.65
N VAL A 52 27.51 -16.41 -29.51
CA VAL A 52 28.45 -17.17 -28.67
C VAL A 52 28.15 -18.67 -28.83
N PHE A 53 29.15 -19.45 -29.22
CA PHE A 53 29.01 -20.89 -29.32
C PHE A 53 29.08 -21.55 -27.93
N PHE A 54 28.13 -22.39 -27.65
CA PHE A 54 28.05 -23.18 -26.44
C PHE A 54 27.64 -24.61 -26.83
N ALA A 55 28.57 -25.54 -26.70
CA ALA A 55 28.33 -26.92 -27.09
C ALA A 55 27.30 -27.61 -26.18
N PRO A 56 26.37 -28.41 -26.73
CA PRO A 56 25.58 -29.31 -25.90
C PRO A 56 26.48 -30.36 -25.26
N THR A 57 26.12 -30.87 -24.08
CA THR A 57 26.89 -31.81 -23.25
C THR A 57 26.98 -33.21 -23.81
N ASP A 58 26.35 -33.53 -24.95
CA ASP A 58 26.19 -34.89 -25.50
C ASP A 58 27.23 -35.23 -26.56
N ILE A 59 28.44 -34.70 -26.48
CA ILE A 59 29.53 -35.07 -27.37
C ILE A 59 30.14 -36.39 -26.84
N GLN A 60 30.04 -37.45 -27.65
CA GLN A 60 30.54 -38.79 -27.32
C GLN A 60 32.04 -38.80 -26.96
N PRO A 61 32.50 -39.76 -26.09
CA PRO A 61 33.88 -39.94 -25.74
C PRO A 61 34.71 -40.39 -26.98
N GLY A 62 35.62 -39.58 -27.41
CA GLY A 62 36.48 -39.82 -28.55
C GLY A 62 37.15 -38.50 -28.93
N GLY A 63 38.34 -38.44 -29.49
CA GLY A 63 39.13 -37.23 -29.73
C GLY A 63 38.36 -35.98 -30.20
N LEU A 64 38.99 -34.83 -30.18
CA LEU A 64 38.40 -33.56 -30.61
C LEU A 64 37.83 -33.76 -32.02
N THR A 65 36.50 -33.85 -32.15
CA THR A 65 35.85 -34.15 -33.43
C THR A 65 36.16 -33.06 -34.44
N SER A 66 36.28 -33.39 -35.71
CA SER A 66 36.52 -32.41 -36.77
C SER A 66 35.51 -31.25 -36.73
N GLU A 67 34.27 -31.55 -36.39
CA GLU A 67 33.22 -30.55 -36.24
C GLU A 67 33.52 -29.54 -35.10
N LEU A 68 34.01 -30.02 -33.98
CA LEU A 68 34.33 -29.15 -32.83
C LEU A 68 35.56 -28.28 -33.13
N GLN A 69 36.55 -28.82 -33.81
CA GLN A 69 37.71 -28.06 -34.31
C GLN A 69 37.29 -26.93 -35.27
N GLU A 70 36.34 -27.23 -36.18
CA GLU A 70 35.80 -26.19 -37.06
C GLU A 70 35.05 -25.10 -36.31
N ARG A 71 34.33 -25.43 -35.25
CA ARG A 71 33.66 -24.43 -34.39
C ARG A 71 34.66 -23.57 -33.61
N LEU A 72 35.74 -24.19 -33.13
CA LEU A 72 36.85 -23.46 -32.46
C LEU A 72 37.55 -22.54 -33.44
N LYS A 73 37.92 -23.02 -34.67
CA LYS A 73 38.51 -22.19 -35.72
C LYS A 73 37.62 -21.01 -36.10
N ALA A 74 36.30 -21.23 -36.15
CA ALA A 74 35.31 -20.22 -36.49
C ALA A 74 34.98 -19.23 -35.35
N SER A 75 35.59 -19.40 -34.16
CA SER A 75 35.39 -18.55 -32.99
C SER A 75 36.52 -17.58 -32.80
N ARG A 76 36.22 -16.31 -32.51
CA ARG A 76 37.21 -15.26 -32.26
C ARG A 76 37.94 -15.45 -30.92
N ASN A 77 37.22 -15.79 -29.86
CA ASN A 77 37.72 -15.94 -28.51
C ASN A 77 37.36 -17.33 -27.95
N LEU A 78 38.19 -17.83 -27.03
CA LEU A 78 37.93 -18.99 -26.20
C LEU A 78 37.67 -18.55 -24.77
N ILE A 79 36.56 -18.91 -24.18
CA ILE A 79 36.23 -18.69 -22.77
C ILE A 79 36.29 -20.03 -22.06
N VAL A 80 37.21 -20.20 -21.13
CA VAL A 80 37.35 -21.40 -20.33
C VAL A 80 36.69 -21.20 -18.98
N VAL A 81 35.68 -22.05 -18.66
CA VAL A 81 35.04 -22.08 -17.36
C VAL A 81 35.95 -22.88 -16.42
N CYS A 82 36.54 -22.20 -15.43
CA CYS A 82 37.53 -22.77 -14.53
C CYS A 82 36.88 -23.27 -13.24
N SER A 83 37.05 -24.55 -12.95
CA SER A 83 36.67 -25.25 -11.74
C SER A 83 37.55 -26.47 -11.53
N PRO A 84 37.54 -27.14 -10.36
CA PRO A 84 38.24 -28.39 -10.16
C PRO A 84 37.80 -29.50 -11.15
N ASN A 85 36.59 -29.43 -11.66
CA ASN A 85 36.12 -30.38 -12.68
C ASN A 85 36.70 -30.09 -14.04
N SER A 86 36.79 -28.83 -14.44
CA SER A 86 37.43 -28.44 -15.72
C SER A 86 38.93 -28.58 -15.67
N ALA A 87 39.58 -28.40 -14.51
CA ALA A 87 41.01 -28.64 -14.34
C ALA A 87 41.38 -30.10 -14.69
N ARG A 88 40.58 -31.08 -14.29
CA ARG A 88 40.78 -32.51 -14.56
C ARG A 88 40.26 -32.98 -15.92
N SER A 89 39.67 -32.07 -16.69
CA SER A 89 39.04 -32.45 -17.96
C SER A 89 40.04 -32.47 -19.11
N GLU A 90 40.30 -33.67 -19.67
CA GLU A 90 41.13 -33.79 -20.89
C GLU A 90 40.53 -32.99 -22.06
N TRP A 91 39.19 -32.89 -22.14
CA TRP A 91 38.53 -32.15 -23.20
C TRP A 91 38.85 -30.67 -23.15
N VAL A 92 38.71 -30.07 -21.98
CA VAL A 92 39.07 -28.65 -21.77
C VAL A 92 40.52 -28.43 -22.12
N GLY A 93 41.41 -29.34 -21.72
CA GLY A 93 42.82 -29.27 -22.06
C GLY A 93 43.06 -29.32 -23.58
N LYS A 94 42.42 -30.25 -24.31
CA LYS A 94 42.52 -30.36 -25.77
C LYS A 94 41.97 -29.12 -26.49
N GLU A 95 40.89 -28.54 -26.02
CA GLU A 95 40.33 -27.31 -26.58
C GLU A 95 41.27 -26.09 -26.38
N ILE A 96 41.88 -25.95 -25.19
CA ILE A 96 42.91 -24.93 -24.92
C ILE A 96 44.12 -25.11 -25.82
N ALA A 97 44.66 -26.34 -25.87
CA ALA A 97 45.84 -26.64 -26.70
C ALA A 97 45.59 -26.36 -28.19
N PHE A 98 44.43 -26.77 -28.70
CA PHE A 98 44.07 -26.54 -30.09
C PHE A 98 43.93 -25.02 -30.39
N PHE A 99 43.28 -24.28 -29.50
CA PHE A 99 43.12 -22.84 -29.69
C PHE A 99 44.44 -22.09 -29.62
N HIS A 100 45.38 -22.54 -28.76
CA HIS A 100 46.77 -22.06 -28.72
C HIS A 100 47.51 -22.34 -30.02
N GLN A 101 47.41 -23.55 -30.58
CA GLN A 101 48.01 -23.93 -31.87
C GLN A 101 47.52 -23.07 -33.04
N LEU A 102 46.33 -22.49 -32.96
CA LEU A 102 45.82 -21.52 -33.93
C LEU A 102 46.54 -20.15 -33.85
N GLY A 103 47.50 -19.96 -32.94
CA GLY A 103 48.19 -18.69 -32.70
C GLY A 103 47.34 -17.63 -31.98
N ARG A 104 46.27 -18.06 -31.28
CA ARG A 104 45.30 -17.15 -30.64
C ARG A 104 45.39 -17.21 -29.12
N THR A 105 46.55 -17.26 -28.57
CA THR A 105 46.80 -17.36 -27.12
C THR A 105 46.19 -16.20 -26.34
N GLU A 106 46.32 -14.98 -26.85
CA GLU A 106 45.79 -13.78 -26.21
C GLU A 106 44.25 -13.72 -26.18
N GLN A 107 43.56 -14.51 -27.01
CA GLN A 107 42.12 -14.62 -27.07
C GLN A 107 41.57 -15.76 -26.20
N ILE A 108 42.42 -16.41 -25.37
CA ILE A 108 42.01 -17.38 -24.36
C ILE A 108 41.70 -16.63 -23.05
N HIS A 109 40.47 -16.71 -22.59
CA HIS A 109 40.00 -16.02 -21.40
C HIS A 109 39.49 -17.00 -20.35
N PHE A 110 40.01 -16.89 -19.13
CA PHE A 110 39.61 -17.76 -18.02
C PHE A 110 38.55 -17.10 -17.17
N PHE A 111 37.47 -17.85 -16.83
CA PHE A 111 36.39 -17.43 -15.97
C PHE A 111 36.26 -18.41 -14.81
N ILE A 112 36.75 -18.00 -13.63
CA ILE A 112 36.84 -18.83 -12.44
C ILE A 112 35.47 -18.84 -11.72
N VAL A 113 34.86 -20.02 -11.70
CA VAL A 113 33.55 -20.24 -11.03
C VAL A 113 33.72 -20.98 -9.70
N ASN A 114 34.75 -21.81 -9.58
CA ASN A 114 35.09 -22.52 -8.37
C ASN A 114 36.61 -22.87 -8.38
N GLY A 115 37.13 -23.20 -7.20
CA GLY A 115 38.54 -23.56 -7.04
C GLY A 115 39.49 -22.36 -6.83
N ILE A 116 40.79 -22.62 -6.81
CA ILE A 116 41.86 -21.66 -6.56
C ILE A 116 42.90 -21.85 -7.66
N PRO A 117 43.23 -20.81 -8.43
CA PRO A 117 44.29 -20.88 -9.42
C PRO A 117 45.66 -21.21 -8.78
N HIS A 118 46.39 -22.09 -9.39
CA HIS A 118 47.74 -22.51 -8.95
C HIS A 118 47.80 -22.94 -7.49
N SER A 119 46.77 -23.66 -7.01
CA SER A 119 46.68 -24.10 -5.62
C SER A 119 47.65 -25.23 -5.29
N GLY A 120 48.16 -25.93 -6.30
CA GLY A 120 48.98 -27.12 -6.12
C GLY A 120 48.27 -28.34 -5.54
N ASN A 121 46.97 -28.24 -5.32
CA ASN A 121 46.10 -29.30 -4.75
C ASN A 121 45.02 -29.66 -5.79
N GLU A 122 44.97 -30.93 -6.22
CA GLU A 122 44.05 -31.42 -7.24
C GLU A 122 42.56 -31.16 -6.91
N ASP A 123 42.20 -31.13 -5.64
CA ASP A 123 40.78 -30.90 -5.22
C ASP A 123 40.38 -29.43 -5.32
N THR A 124 41.31 -28.52 -5.27
CA THR A 124 41.05 -27.08 -5.28
C THR A 124 41.59 -26.38 -6.53
N GLU A 125 42.51 -27.00 -7.27
CA GLU A 125 43.04 -26.44 -8.51
C GLU A 125 41.95 -26.23 -9.55
N CYS A 126 41.90 -25.05 -10.18
CA CYS A 126 40.88 -24.74 -11.16
C CYS A 126 41.42 -24.54 -12.57
N PHE A 127 42.73 -24.45 -12.74
CA PHE A 127 43.36 -24.40 -14.06
C PHE A 127 43.76 -25.79 -14.55
N ASN A 128 43.46 -26.07 -15.81
CA ASN A 128 43.93 -27.29 -16.45
C ASN A 128 45.46 -27.32 -16.54
N PRO A 129 46.14 -28.45 -16.30
CA PRO A 129 47.60 -28.58 -16.36
C PRO A 129 48.21 -28.03 -17.66
N ILE A 130 47.53 -28.13 -18.77
CA ILE A 130 47.94 -27.64 -20.09
C ILE A 130 48.28 -26.13 -20.07
N VAL A 131 47.66 -25.35 -19.16
CA VAL A 131 47.93 -23.91 -19.01
C VAL A 131 49.36 -23.67 -18.62
N ASN A 132 49.92 -24.46 -17.72
CA ASN A 132 51.30 -24.40 -17.28
C ASN A 132 52.24 -25.01 -18.34
N GLU A 133 51.87 -26.14 -18.96
CA GLU A 133 52.64 -26.81 -19.98
C GLU A 133 52.89 -25.95 -21.21
N LEU A 134 51.91 -25.18 -21.63
CA LEU A 134 51.99 -24.26 -22.76
C LEU A 134 52.58 -22.88 -22.38
N GLY A 135 52.96 -22.68 -21.13
CA GLY A 135 53.52 -21.40 -20.66
C GLY A 135 52.56 -20.23 -20.95
N LEU A 136 51.26 -20.47 -20.85
CA LEU A 136 50.30 -19.38 -21.08
C LEU A 136 50.54 -18.25 -20.08
N PRO A 137 50.48 -16.98 -20.51
CA PRO A 137 50.78 -15.86 -19.63
C PRO A 137 49.84 -15.87 -18.42
N GLU A 138 50.35 -15.43 -17.27
CA GLU A 138 49.58 -15.36 -16.03
C GLU A 138 48.35 -14.48 -16.24
N ILE A 139 47.26 -15.12 -16.65
CA ILE A 139 46.01 -14.40 -16.96
C ILE A 139 45.23 -14.34 -15.68
N LEU A 140 45.15 -13.17 -15.07
CA LEU A 140 44.17 -12.87 -14.02
C LEU A 140 42.76 -13.16 -14.56
N GLY A 141 42.28 -14.37 -14.31
CA GLY A 141 40.93 -14.80 -14.69
C GLY A 141 39.88 -13.91 -14.02
N ALA A 142 38.78 -13.70 -14.70
CA ALA A 142 37.62 -13.09 -14.06
C ALA A 142 37.09 -14.08 -13.00
N ASN A 143 37.05 -13.68 -11.73
CA ASN A 143 36.79 -14.59 -10.62
C ASN A 143 35.50 -14.16 -9.87
N ILE A 144 34.48 -15.03 -9.88
CA ILE A 144 33.21 -14.75 -9.18
C ILE A 144 33.30 -14.91 -7.65
N ARG A 145 34.36 -15.57 -7.16
CA ARG A 145 34.59 -15.80 -5.72
C ARG A 145 35.37 -14.69 -5.05
N GLU A 146 35.90 -13.75 -5.81
CA GLU A 146 36.64 -12.61 -5.29
C GLU A 146 35.73 -11.74 -4.41
N LYS A 147 36.06 -11.61 -3.11
CA LYS A 147 35.25 -10.91 -2.11
C LYS A 147 35.63 -9.44 -2.02
N ILE A 148 35.34 -8.65 -3.05
CA ILE A 148 35.61 -7.20 -3.04
C ILE A 148 34.43 -6.45 -2.41
N TYR A 149 33.21 -6.91 -2.68
CA TYR A 149 32.00 -6.33 -2.11
C TYR A 149 31.36 -7.26 -1.10
N ARG A 150 30.69 -6.72 -0.09
CA ARG A 150 29.95 -7.47 0.93
C ARG A 150 28.88 -8.38 0.32
N TRP A 151 28.32 -8.01 -0.82
CA TRP A 151 27.24 -8.74 -1.48
C TRP A 151 27.74 -9.65 -2.59
N PRO A 152 27.54 -10.98 -2.48
CA PRO A 152 28.05 -11.97 -3.45
C PRO A 152 27.55 -11.75 -4.89
N TRP A 153 26.31 -11.25 -5.04
CA TRP A 153 25.76 -10.97 -6.36
C TRP A 153 26.52 -9.86 -7.10
N LEU A 154 27.01 -8.85 -6.37
CA LEU A 154 27.76 -7.75 -6.94
C LEU A 154 29.18 -8.19 -7.36
N ASN A 155 29.78 -9.10 -6.61
CA ASN A 155 31.06 -9.72 -6.99
C ASN A 155 30.93 -10.53 -8.28
N ARG A 156 29.85 -11.29 -8.42
CA ARG A 156 29.53 -12.01 -9.67
C ARG A 156 29.34 -11.05 -10.86
N GLU A 157 28.58 -9.98 -10.70
CA GLU A 157 28.39 -8.97 -11.75
C GLU A 157 29.72 -8.32 -12.15
N ARG A 158 30.58 -8.04 -11.17
CA ARG A 158 31.92 -7.52 -11.40
C ARG A 158 32.77 -8.48 -12.27
N ALA A 159 32.75 -9.77 -11.94
CA ALA A 159 33.48 -10.78 -12.72
C ALA A 159 32.98 -10.89 -14.17
N TYR A 160 31.64 -10.81 -14.38
CA TYR A 160 31.11 -10.76 -15.75
C TYR A 160 31.58 -9.51 -16.51
N VAL A 161 31.61 -8.35 -15.87
CA VAL A 161 32.09 -7.12 -16.51
C VAL A 161 33.58 -7.22 -16.78
N GLN A 162 34.41 -7.83 -15.91
CA GLN A 162 35.82 -8.10 -16.15
C GLN A 162 36.01 -8.99 -17.38
N LEU A 163 35.23 -10.06 -17.52
CA LEU A 163 35.26 -10.92 -18.70
C LEU A 163 34.94 -10.12 -19.98
N ILE A 164 33.85 -9.34 -19.94
CA ILE A 164 33.37 -8.54 -21.08
C ILE A 164 34.46 -7.52 -21.51
N THR A 165 35.08 -6.84 -20.56
CA THR A 165 36.11 -5.83 -20.85
C THR A 165 37.34 -6.46 -21.47
N LYS A 166 37.76 -7.63 -20.99
CA LYS A 166 38.86 -8.39 -21.58
C LYS A 166 38.55 -8.87 -23.01
N LEU A 167 37.36 -9.43 -23.21
CA LEU A 167 36.88 -9.89 -24.53
C LEU A 167 36.83 -8.76 -25.58
N LEU A 168 36.56 -7.53 -25.13
CA LEU A 168 36.42 -6.36 -26.01
C LEU A 168 37.70 -5.48 -26.07
N GLY A 169 38.69 -5.75 -25.24
CA GLY A 169 39.91 -4.93 -25.17
C GLY A 169 39.63 -3.51 -24.66
N VAL A 170 38.70 -3.33 -23.73
CA VAL A 170 38.36 -2.01 -23.16
C VAL A 170 38.67 -1.94 -21.68
N GLU A 171 38.89 -0.72 -21.17
CA GLU A 171 39.19 -0.50 -19.76
C GLU A 171 37.99 -0.89 -18.87
N PHE A 172 38.27 -1.60 -17.78
CA PHE A 172 37.26 -2.09 -16.84
C PHE A 172 36.42 -0.96 -16.24
N ASP A 173 37.04 0.10 -15.77
CA ASP A 173 36.37 1.21 -15.09
C ASP A 173 35.38 1.96 -15.99
N SER A 174 35.68 2.01 -17.30
CA SER A 174 34.78 2.66 -18.27
C SER A 174 33.38 2.01 -18.34
N ILE A 175 33.29 0.71 -18.06
CA ILE A 175 32.05 -0.05 -18.07
C ILE A 175 31.51 -0.25 -16.65
N TRP A 176 32.38 -0.59 -15.69
CA TRP A 176 31.98 -1.00 -14.35
C TRP A 176 31.24 0.09 -13.58
N GLN A 177 31.75 1.32 -13.55
CA GLN A 177 31.10 2.41 -12.79
C GLN A 177 29.68 2.70 -13.26
N ARG A 178 29.43 2.61 -14.56
CA ARG A 178 28.08 2.80 -15.13
C ARG A 178 27.17 1.60 -14.83
N HIS A 179 27.69 0.38 -15.00
CA HIS A 179 26.96 -0.86 -14.73
C HIS A 179 26.54 -0.94 -13.27
N LYS A 180 27.45 -0.66 -12.34
CA LYS A 180 27.18 -0.60 -10.90
C LYS A 180 26.08 0.41 -10.56
N ARG A 181 26.16 1.63 -11.10
CA ARG A 181 25.14 2.66 -10.88
C ARG A 181 23.76 2.21 -11.40
N MET A 182 23.72 1.60 -12.56
CA MET A 182 22.47 1.07 -13.12
C MET A 182 21.86 -0.02 -12.23
N LEU A 183 22.67 -0.96 -11.76
CA LEU A 183 22.22 -2.03 -10.86
C LEU A 183 21.69 -1.47 -9.54
N ILE A 184 22.41 -0.52 -8.92
CA ILE A 184 21.96 0.11 -7.68
C ILE A 184 20.63 0.84 -7.90
N ARG A 185 20.50 1.59 -9.00
CA ARG A 185 19.23 2.27 -9.32
C ARG A 185 18.08 1.28 -9.47
N GLN A 186 18.28 0.16 -10.16
CA GLN A 186 17.25 -0.89 -10.28
C GLN A 186 16.84 -1.46 -8.92
N VAL A 187 17.80 -1.78 -8.06
CA VAL A 187 17.51 -2.28 -6.71
C VAL A 187 16.73 -1.26 -5.89
N VAL A 188 17.15 0.01 -5.92
CA VAL A 188 16.46 1.10 -5.20
C VAL A 188 15.02 1.27 -5.71
N THR A 189 14.80 1.27 -7.03
CA THR A 189 13.43 1.37 -7.58
C THR A 189 12.55 0.20 -7.19
N TRP A 190 13.09 -1.01 -7.14
CA TRP A 190 12.36 -2.19 -6.66
C TRP A 190 12.00 -2.07 -5.18
N ILE A 191 12.94 -1.62 -4.33
CA ILE A 191 12.69 -1.41 -2.90
C ILE A 191 11.58 -0.36 -2.70
N LEU A 192 11.67 0.77 -3.40
CA LEU A 192 10.64 1.82 -3.33
C LEU A 192 9.26 1.30 -3.76
N GLY A 193 9.20 0.49 -4.81
CA GLY A 193 7.97 -0.16 -5.24
C GLY A 193 7.36 -1.07 -4.17
N VAL A 194 8.18 -1.92 -3.54
CA VAL A 194 7.73 -2.79 -2.44
C VAL A 194 7.25 -1.99 -1.24
N VAL A 195 7.98 -0.94 -0.85
CA VAL A 195 7.58 -0.05 0.26
C VAL A 195 6.25 0.64 -0.04
N ALA A 196 6.05 1.14 -1.26
CA ALA A 196 4.78 1.75 -1.66
C ALA A 196 3.60 0.77 -1.56
N ILE A 197 3.79 -0.48 -1.99
CA ILE A 197 2.78 -1.54 -1.86
C ILE A 197 2.47 -1.81 -0.39
N LEU A 198 3.49 -1.94 0.46
CA LEU A 198 3.30 -2.18 1.89
C LEU A 198 2.53 -1.04 2.56
N ILE A 199 2.88 0.22 2.26
CA ILE A 199 2.16 1.39 2.77
C ILE A 199 0.68 1.34 2.32
N SER A 200 0.42 1.04 1.04
CA SER A 200 -0.95 0.92 0.51
C SER A 200 -1.76 -0.17 1.23
N LEU A 201 -1.13 -1.32 1.52
CA LEU A 201 -1.77 -2.40 2.28
C LEU A 201 -2.08 -1.99 3.73
N VAL A 202 -1.17 -1.28 4.39
CA VAL A 202 -1.39 -0.77 5.76
C VAL A 202 -2.53 0.24 5.78
N VAL A 203 -2.57 1.19 4.84
CA VAL A 203 -3.66 2.16 4.72
C VAL A 203 -4.99 1.47 4.46
N MET A 204 -5.02 0.49 3.55
CA MET A 204 -6.23 -0.28 3.25
C MET A 204 -6.69 -1.09 4.47
N TRP A 205 -5.77 -1.70 5.20
CA TRP A 205 -6.07 -2.44 6.43
C TRP A 205 -6.64 -1.50 7.49
N HIS A 206 -6.01 -0.36 7.75
CA HIS A 206 -6.47 0.63 8.72
C HIS A 206 -7.85 1.19 8.36
N SER A 207 -8.08 1.53 7.09
CA SER A 207 -9.36 2.08 6.64
C SER A 207 -10.54 1.08 6.71
N ASN A 208 -10.25 -0.21 6.81
CA ASN A 208 -11.25 -1.26 6.96
C ASN A 208 -11.41 -1.76 8.40
N GLN A 209 -10.64 -1.22 9.36
CA GLN A 209 -10.82 -1.57 10.77
C GLN A 209 -12.24 -1.21 11.21
N PRO A 210 -12.94 -2.11 11.92
CA PRO A 210 -14.27 -1.83 12.45
C PRO A 210 -14.19 -0.84 13.61
N VAL A 211 -15.12 0.12 13.61
CA VAL A 211 -15.32 1.11 14.69
C VAL A 211 -16.75 0.99 15.16
N ASP A 212 -16.97 1.13 16.46
CA ASP A 212 -18.30 1.14 17.05
C ASP A 212 -18.71 2.61 17.29
N ILE A 213 -19.91 2.95 16.79
CA ILE A 213 -20.46 4.29 16.89
C ILE A 213 -21.54 4.31 17.95
N GLN A 214 -21.46 5.26 18.86
CA GLN A 214 -22.48 5.51 19.87
C GLN A 214 -23.32 6.72 19.47
N LEU A 215 -24.63 6.57 19.57
CA LEU A 215 -25.59 7.62 19.30
C LEU A 215 -26.44 7.89 20.54
N SER A 216 -26.52 9.16 20.95
CA SER A 216 -27.39 9.62 22.04
C SER A 216 -28.45 10.58 21.49
N LEU A 217 -29.66 10.44 21.98
CA LEU A 217 -30.75 11.33 21.67
C LEU A 217 -30.94 12.37 22.77
N GLN A 218 -31.01 13.64 22.38
CA GLN A 218 -31.27 14.74 23.30
C GLN A 218 -32.65 15.31 23.00
N GLU A 219 -33.56 15.18 23.96
CA GLU A 219 -34.88 15.79 23.85
C GLU A 219 -34.79 17.30 24.12
N GLN A 220 -35.11 18.09 23.13
CA GLN A 220 -35.32 19.52 23.24
C GLN A 220 -36.76 19.80 23.70
N SER A 221 -37.02 19.50 24.96
CA SER A 221 -38.35 19.69 25.55
C SER A 221 -38.40 20.89 26.51
N ILE A 222 -39.61 21.37 26.75
CA ILE A 222 -39.87 22.41 27.72
C ILE A 222 -39.63 21.82 29.12
N LYS A 223 -38.68 22.36 29.86
CA LYS A 223 -38.31 21.87 31.20
C LYS A 223 -39.55 21.84 32.12
N ASN A 224 -39.65 20.82 32.97
CA ASN A 224 -40.61 20.63 34.06
C ASN A 224 -41.99 20.03 33.71
N GLN A 225 -42.08 19.15 32.74
CA GLN A 225 -43.32 18.42 32.46
C GLN A 225 -43.18 16.91 32.69
N ASN A 226 -44.15 16.28 33.37
CA ASN A 226 -44.27 14.83 33.44
C ASN A 226 -44.83 14.29 32.11
N LEU A 227 -44.00 14.31 31.09
CA LEU A 227 -44.31 13.72 29.80
C LEU A 227 -43.94 12.22 29.79
N PRO A 228 -44.65 11.39 28.99
CA PRO A 228 -44.28 9.99 28.85
C PRO A 228 -42.81 9.91 28.35
N PRO A 229 -42.05 8.97 28.90
CA PRO A 229 -40.65 8.78 28.45
C PRO A 229 -40.62 8.38 26.98
N LEU A 230 -39.45 8.55 26.35
CA LEU A 230 -39.20 8.04 25.00
C LEU A 230 -39.33 6.52 25.01
N HIS A 231 -40.03 5.97 24.04
CA HIS A 231 -40.12 4.54 23.80
C HIS A 231 -39.80 4.22 22.34
N ASP A 232 -38.97 3.22 22.12
CA ASP A 232 -38.71 2.57 20.83
C ASP A 232 -38.44 3.52 19.66
N ALA A 233 -37.46 4.39 19.83
CA ALA A 233 -36.96 5.22 18.73
C ALA A 233 -36.11 4.37 17.80
N VAL A 234 -36.57 4.16 16.59
CA VAL A 234 -35.84 3.43 15.54
C VAL A 234 -34.91 4.40 14.85
N VAL A 235 -33.64 4.13 14.96
CA VAL A 235 -32.57 4.90 14.31
C VAL A 235 -32.00 4.12 13.14
N THR A 236 -31.96 4.73 11.97
CA THR A 236 -31.44 4.13 10.76
C THR A 236 -30.27 4.97 10.24
N LEU A 237 -29.13 4.33 10.06
CA LEU A 237 -27.91 4.93 9.52
C LEU A 237 -27.68 4.35 8.12
N ALA A 238 -27.76 5.19 7.09
CA ALA A 238 -27.55 4.78 5.71
C ALA A 238 -26.10 4.99 5.29
N LEU A 239 -25.36 3.89 5.08
CA LEU A 239 -24.03 3.87 4.48
C LEU A 239 -24.16 3.56 2.98
N ASP A 240 -23.14 3.85 2.19
CA ASP A 240 -23.19 3.70 0.70
C ASP A 240 -23.73 2.34 0.21
N LYS A 241 -23.44 1.25 0.94
CA LYS A 241 -23.79 -0.12 0.54
C LYS A 241 -24.63 -0.87 1.57
N GLU A 242 -24.75 -0.35 2.76
CA GLU A 242 -25.38 -1.02 3.88
C GLU A 242 -26.22 -0.02 4.69
N THR A 243 -27.31 -0.49 5.25
CA THR A 243 -28.11 0.27 6.19
C THR A 243 -28.00 -0.41 7.55
N LYS A 244 -27.62 0.35 8.57
CA LYS A 244 -27.57 -0.11 9.96
C LYS A 244 -28.78 0.44 10.69
N ILE A 245 -29.42 -0.41 11.47
CA ILE A 245 -30.64 -0.05 12.23
C ILE A 245 -30.41 -0.44 13.68
N ASP A 246 -30.78 0.47 14.58
CA ASP A 246 -30.81 0.21 16.03
C ASP A 246 -32.04 0.85 16.65
N THR A 247 -32.47 0.36 17.81
CA THR A 247 -33.64 0.86 18.54
C THR A 247 -33.22 1.34 19.92
N ILE A 248 -33.55 2.59 20.22
CA ILE A 248 -33.25 3.24 21.49
C ILE A 248 -34.54 3.26 22.31
N SER A 249 -34.55 2.56 23.43
CA SER A 249 -35.74 2.41 24.27
C SER A 249 -35.92 3.52 25.31
N SER A 250 -34.85 4.28 25.61
CA SER A 250 -34.88 5.38 26.58
C SER A 250 -33.90 6.49 26.19
N LEU A 251 -34.15 7.73 26.60
CA LEU A 251 -33.19 8.85 26.43
C LEU A 251 -31.87 8.65 27.17
N SER A 252 -31.87 7.81 28.20
CA SER A 252 -30.60 7.43 28.90
C SER A 252 -29.80 6.39 28.14
N ASP A 253 -30.42 5.68 27.22
CA ASP A 253 -29.78 4.63 26.46
C ASP A 253 -29.05 5.23 25.28
N LYS A 254 -27.96 4.57 24.88
CA LYS A 254 -27.20 4.92 23.68
C LYS A 254 -27.43 3.86 22.63
N GLY A 255 -27.80 4.29 21.43
CA GLY A 255 -27.77 3.43 20.26
C GLY A 255 -26.33 3.03 19.93
N SER A 256 -26.12 1.80 19.53
CA SER A 256 -24.79 1.28 19.22
C SER A 256 -24.77 0.65 17.84
N PHE A 257 -24.06 1.28 16.92
CA PHE A 257 -23.83 0.75 15.59
C PHE A 257 -22.46 0.08 15.53
N LEU A 258 -22.48 -1.25 15.51
CA LEU A 258 -21.27 -2.08 15.55
C LEU A 258 -20.69 -2.33 14.16
N TYR A 259 -19.39 -2.52 14.10
CA TYR A 259 -18.65 -2.94 12.89
C TYR A 259 -18.78 -1.98 11.71
N ILE A 260 -18.73 -0.68 11.96
CA ILE A 260 -18.69 0.31 10.89
C ILE A 260 -17.24 0.48 10.44
N PRO A 261 -16.91 0.31 9.14
CA PRO A 261 -15.54 0.52 8.65
C PRO A 261 -15.06 1.94 8.91
N HIS A 262 -13.84 2.09 9.43
CA HIS A 262 -13.23 3.38 9.78
C HIS A 262 -13.25 4.41 8.63
N ARG A 263 -13.28 3.93 7.38
CA ARG A 263 -13.35 4.78 6.18
C ARG A 263 -14.61 5.68 6.11
N TYR A 264 -15.63 5.41 6.92
CA TYR A 264 -16.85 6.23 6.99
C TYR A 264 -16.74 7.33 8.04
N ILE A 265 -15.81 7.26 8.97
CA ILE A 265 -15.55 8.32 9.95
C ILE A 265 -15.11 9.60 9.22
N GLY A 266 -15.74 10.74 9.55
CA GLY A 266 -15.54 12.01 8.90
C GLY A 266 -16.29 12.20 7.58
N LYS A 267 -17.11 11.22 7.14
CA LYS A 267 -17.97 11.37 5.97
C LYS A 267 -19.39 11.73 6.35
N ASP A 268 -20.08 12.38 5.44
CA ASP A 268 -21.48 12.71 5.58
C ASP A 268 -22.33 11.48 5.26
N VAL A 269 -23.18 11.11 6.22
CA VAL A 269 -24.09 9.98 6.12
C VAL A 269 -25.52 10.42 6.48
N ARG A 270 -26.51 9.82 5.83
CA ARG A 270 -27.92 10.10 6.13
C ARG A 270 -28.33 9.31 7.35
N ILE A 271 -28.94 10.01 8.31
CA ILE A 271 -29.55 9.42 9.49
C ILE A 271 -31.06 9.71 9.48
N THR A 272 -31.85 8.68 9.78
CA THR A 272 -33.27 8.85 9.98
C THR A 272 -33.65 8.29 11.36
N ILE A 273 -34.46 9.03 12.09
CA ILE A 273 -34.94 8.64 13.41
C ILE A 273 -36.47 8.73 13.38
N PHE A 274 -37.10 7.63 13.72
CA PHE A 274 -38.56 7.54 13.83
C PHE A 274 -38.98 7.13 15.24
N CYS A 275 -39.77 7.96 15.84
CA CYS A 275 -40.42 7.66 17.09
C CYS A 275 -41.86 8.23 17.03
N PRO A 276 -42.92 7.47 17.43
CA PRO A 276 -44.31 7.89 17.25
C PRO A 276 -44.67 9.25 17.86
N ASP A 277 -44.05 9.57 18.99
CA ASP A 277 -44.38 10.77 19.75
C ASP A 277 -43.50 11.99 19.40
N TYR A 278 -42.57 11.82 18.44
CA TYR A 278 -41.64 12.85 18.05
C TYR A 278 -41.74 13.17 16.57
N LEU A 279 -41.23 14.34 16.18
CA LEU A 279 -41.06 14.67 14.79
C LEU A 279 -40.02 13.74 14.19
N PRO A 280 -40.28 13.15 13.03
CA PRO A 280 -39.27 12.33 12.35
C PRO A 280 -38.04 13.17 12.00
N VAL A 281 -36.86 12.65 12.30
CA VAL A 281 -35.59 13.27 11.91
C VAL A 281 -35.10 12.58 10.63
N ASP A 282 -34.84 13.36 9.61
CA ASP A 282 -34.18 12.91 8.37
C ASP A 282 -33.16 13.96 7.96
N THR A 283 -31.92 13.67 8.26
CA THR A 283 -30.82 14.62 8.05
C THR A 283 -29.53 13.94 7.67
N THR A 284 -28.58 14.71 7.19
CA THR A 284 -27.24 14.26 6.91
C THR A 284 -26.31 14.77 8.01
N ILE A 285 -25.51 13.89 8.56
CA ILE A 285 -24.55 14.18 9.63
C ILE A 285 -23.16 13.70 9.22
N THR A 286 -22.14 14.40 9.69
CA THR A 286 -20.76 13.90 9.59
C THR A 286 -20.55 12.82 10.64
N LEU A 287 -20.17 11.61 10.20
CA LEU A 287 -20.06 10.45 11.07
C LEU A 287 -18.85 10.58 12.00
N THR A 288 -19.12 10.49 13.30
CA THR A 288 -18.11 10.48 14.36
C THR A 288 -18.38 9.28 15.28
N GLU A 289 -17.42 8.93 16.14
CA GLU A 289 -17.59 7.82 17.09
C GLU A 289 -18.72 8.08 18.11
N ASN A 290 -18.98 9.35 18.43
CA ASN A 290 -20.07 9.77 19.29
C ASN A 290 -20.94 10.78 18.55
N ILE A 291 -22.22 10.46 18.43
CA ILE A 291 -23.20 11.29 17.74
C ILE A 291 -24.27 11.72 18.73
N GLU A 292 -24.60 13.00 18.74
CA GLU A 292 -25.70 13.55 19.50
C GLU A 292 -26.73 14.13 18.54
N VAL A 293 -27.99 13.68 18.65
CA VAL A 293 -29.08 14.16 17.81
C VAL A 293 -30.20 14.74 18.66
N ASN A 294 -30.60 15.95 18.35
CA ASN A 294 -31.73 16.62 19.00
C ASN A 294 -33.04 16.11 18.38
N ILE A 295 -33.96 15.72 19.24
CA ILE A 295 -35.30 15.31 18.88
C ILE A 295 -36.34 16.22 19.50
N TYR A 296 -37.48 16.42 18.80
CA TYR A 296 -38.53 17.33 19.18
C TYR A 296 -39.85 16.59 19.24
N ARG A 297 -40.66 16.85 20.27
CA ARG A 297 -42.01 16.29 20.38
C ARG A 297 -42.86 16.72 19.19
N ASN A 298 -43.70 15.80 18.72
CA ASN A 298 -44.57 16.06 17.58
C ASN A 298 -45.80 16.92 18.02
N PRO A 299 -45.93 18.15 17.52
CA PRO A 299 -47.09 19.01 17.89
C PRO A 299 -48.43 18.46 17.46
N ALA A 300 -48.49 17.54 16.50
CA ALA A 300 -49.74 16.87 16.10
C ALA A 300 -50.24 15.89 17.17
N VAL A 301 -49.31 15.32 17.98
CA VAL A 301 -49.63 14.42 19.08
C VAL A 301 -49.78 15.20 20.39
N TYR A 302 -49.04 16.29 20.52
CA TYR A 302 -49.07 17.14 21.72
C TYR A 302 -49.60 18.53 21.40
N GLY A 303 -50.69 18.91 22.05
CA GLY A 303 -51.21 20.29 21.95
C GLY A 303 -50.21 21.27 22.57
N ASN A 304 -49.91 22.34 21.86
CA ASN A 304 -49.01 23.41 22.32
C ASN A 304 -49.90 24.51 22.98
N ILE A 305 -49.67 24.73 24.27
CA ILE A 305 -50.29 25.85 25.03
C ILE A 305 -49.18 26.93 25.15
N GLN A 306 -49.46 28.09 24.63
CA GLN A 306 -48.57 29.22 24.71
C GLN A 306 -49.37 30.47 25.09
N PHE A 307 -48.91 31.23 26.12
CA PHE A 307 -49.48 32.50 26.50
C PHE A 307 -48.44 33.43 27.14
N LYS A 308 -48.71 34.70 27.14
CA LYS A 308 -47.88 35.70 27.78
C LYS A 308 -48.52 36.17 29.07
N LEU A 309 -47.70 36.45 30.09
CA LEU A 309 -48.08 37.03 31.33
C LEU A 309 -47.85 38.55 31.29
N TRP A 310 -48.91 39.30 31.51
CA TRP A 310 -48.88 40.74 31.51
C TRP A 310 -49.34 41.29 32.87
N ASN A 311 -48.48 42.08 33.51
CA ASN A 311 -48.88 42.78 34.73
C ASN A 311 -49.54 44.11 34.39
N THR A 312 -50.83 44.23 34.75
CA THR A 312 -51.63 45.38 34.42
C THR A 312 -51.22 46.62 35.20
N SER A 313 -50.73 46.43 36.42
CA SER A 313 -50.31 47.58 37.29
C SER A 313 -48.94 48.13 36.92
N LYS A 314 -48.05 47.26 36.41
CA LYS A 314 -46.65 47.63 36.04
C LYS A 314 -46.44 47.85 34.54
N GLU A 315 -47.50 47.64 33.75
CA GLU A 315 -47.49 47.72 32.28
C GLU A 315 -46.27 46.96 31.66
N SER A 316 -45.97 45.77 32.16
CA SER A 316 -44.81 44.99 31.73
C SER A 316 -45.08 43.50 31.74
N TYR A 317 -44.30 42.75 30.94
CA TYR A 317 -44.37 41.29 30.96
C TYR A 317 -43.76 40.74 32.26
N VAL A 318 -44.35 39.64 32.77
CA VAL A 318 -43.92 39.01 34.02
C VAL A 318 -43.03 37.82 33.72
N SER A 319 -41.72 37.95 33.97
CA SER A 319 -40.75 36.87 33.78
C SER A 319 -40.50 36.05 35.04
N ASN A 320 -39.90 34.88 34.87
CA ASN A 320 -39.48 33.94 35.92
C ASN A 320 -40.60 33.60 36.95
N THR A 321 -41.85 33.61 36.53
CA THR A 321 -42.99 33.33 37.39
C THR A 321 -43.51 31.94 37.17
N THR A 322 -43.67 31.20 38.26
CA THR A 322 -44.24 29.84 38.21
C THR A 322 -45.76 29.90 38.09
N ILE A 323 -46.27 29.23 37.05
CA ILE A 323 -47.70 29.06 36.82
C ILE A 323 -48.04 27.58 36.82
N ARG A 324 -49.10 27.24 37.48
CA ARG A 324 -49.71 25.93 37.43
C ARG A 324 -50.93 25.97 36.51
N ILE A 325 -50.93 25.07 35.52
CA ILE A 325 -52.02 24.88 34.54
C ILE A 325 -52.62 23.52 34.86
N ASP A 326 -53.69 23.46 35.64
CA ASP A 326 -54.18 22.28 36.34
C ASP A 326 -52.99 21.59 37.10
N ASP A 327 -52.60 20.38 36.61
CA ASP A 327 -51.51 19.60 37.22
C ASP A 327 -50.13 19.92 36.61
N ILE A 328 -50.04 20.75 35.58
CA ILE A 328 -48.84 21.09 34.87
C ILE A 328 -48.22 22.36 35.47
N VAL A 329 -46.93 22.32 35.79
CA VAL A 329 -46.18 23.45 36.27
C VAL A 329 -45.30 23.99 35.17
N ALA A 330 -45.42 25.26 34.84
CA ALA A 330 -44.59 25.96 33.86
C ALA A 330 -44.06 27.27 34.43
N VAL A 331 -42.96 27.79 33.86
CA VAL A 331 -42.34 29.01 34.28
C VAL A 331 -42.26 29.97 33.08
N SER A 332 -42.59 31.22 33.27
CA SER A 332 -42.45 32.24 32.24
C SER A 332 -40.95 32.56 31.96
N ASP A 333 -40.63 32.72 30.69
CA ASP A 333 -39.27 33.14 30.24
C ASP A 333 -39.00 34.62 30.49
N ALA A 334 -37.86 35.14 29.97
CA ALA A 334 -37.49 36.55 30.12
C ALA A 334 -38.49 37.50 29.45
N GLU A 335 -39.16 37.08 28.42
CA GLU A 335 -40.18 37.79 27.67
C GLU A 335 -41.60 37.60 28.24
N GLY A 336 -41.74 36.91 29.38
CA GLY A 336 -43.01 36.61 30.03
C GLY A 336 -43.81 35.54 29.31
N VAL A 337 -43.22 34.75 28.42
CA VAL A 337 -43.91 33.72 27.68
C VAL A 337 -43.93 32.39 28.48
N VAL A 338 -45.06 31.80 28.64
CA VAL A 338 -45.29 30.47 29.21
C VAL A 338 -45.59 29.52 28.07
N LYS A 339 -44.77 28.49 27.95
CA LYS A 339 -44.98 27.43 26.96
C LYS A 339 -45.10 26.07 27.64
N THR A 340 -46.05 25.28 27.19
CA THR A 340 -46.21 23.91 27.64
C THR A 340 -46.85 23.08 26.55
N ILE A 341 -46.63 21.76 26.58
CA ILE A 341 -47.23 20.82 25.66
C ILE A 341 -48.08 19.81 26.46
N VAL A 342 -49.23 19.46 25.91
CA VAL A 342 -50.16 18.51 26.53
C VAL A 342 -50.45 17.37 25.56
N PRO A 343 -50.27 16.11 25.98
CA PRO A 343 -50.61 14.94 25.14
C PRO A 343 -52.07 15.01 24.70
N LEU A 344 -52.35 14.59 23.47
CA LEU A 344 -53.70 14.64 22.88
C LEU A 344 -54.73 14.01 23.78
N ALA A 345 -54.41 12.86 24.39
CA ALA A 345 -55.29 12.14 25.31
C ALA A 345 -55.61 12.93 26.60
N LYS A 346 -54.84 13.95 26.98
CA LYS A 346 -54.99 14.76 28.19
C LYS A 346 -55.41 16.19 27.89
N GLN A 347 -55.67 16.53 26.63
CA GLN A 347 -56.08 17.87 26.25
C GLN A 347 -57.52 18.15 26.72
N LYS A 348 -57.71 19.31 27.31
CA LYS A 348 -58.99 19.80 27.81
C LYS A 348 -59.36 21.09 27.08
N LYS A 349 -60.58 21.45 27.04
CA LYS A 349 -61.07 22.73 26.53
C LYS A 349 -60.81 23.86 27.48
N GLU A 350 -60.72 23.58 28.79
CA GLU A 350 -60.53 24.54 29.86
C GLU A 350 -59.45 24.06 30.83
N TYR A 351 -58.57 24.97 31.23
CA TYR A 351 -57.55 24.77 32.25
C TYR A 351 -57.66 25.78 33.35
N ARG A 352 -57.58 25.33 34.58
CA ARG A 352 -57.45 26.25 35.73
C ARG A 352 -56.03 26.70 35.88
N LEU A 353 -55.86 28.00 36.00
CA LEU A 353 -54.56 28.66 36.23
C LEU A 353 -54.43 29.07 37.69
N SER A 354 -53.27 28.78 38.25
CA SER A 354 -52.86 29.36 39.53
C SER A 354 -51.40 29.76 39.46
N SER A 355 -51.04 30.83 40.14
CA SER A 355 -49.68 31.41 40.12
C SER A 355 -49.31 31.95 41.48
N THR A 356 -48.03 32.18 41.70
CA THR A 356 -47.49 32.94 42.84
C THR A 356 -47.88 34.40 42.77
N VAL A 357 -48.19 34.90 41.59
CA VAL A 357 -48.69 36.28 41.36
C VAL A 357 -50.22 36.20 41.17
N PRO A 358 -51.00 37.12 41.77
CA PRO A 358 -52.45 37.14 41.61
C PRO A 358 -52.83 37.30 40.13
N LEU A 359 -53.63 36.39 39.60
CA LEU A 359 -54.14 36.40 38.23
C LEU A 359 -55.52 37.14 38.21
N GLU A 360 -55.76 37.88 37.14
CA GLU A 360 -57.10 38.44 36.86
C GLU A 360 -58.00 37.33 36.28
N ASP A 361 -57.45 36.51 35.36
CA ASP A 361 -58.10 35.37 34.76
C ASP A 361 -57.56 34.07 35.32
N SER A 362 -58.44 33.24 35.93
CA SER A 362 -58.07 31.98 36.53
C SER A 362 -58.39 30.76 35.64
N ILE A 363 -58.97 30.98 34.45
CA ILE A 363 -59.36 29.92 33.51
C ILE A 363 -58.83 30.26 32.11
N LEU A 364 -58.15 29.31 31.50
CA LEU A 364 -57.64 29.38 30.14
C LEU A 364 -58.51 28.52 29.23
N TYR A 365 -59.18 29.13 28.24
CA TYR A 365 -60.08 28.44 27.31
C TYR A 365 -59.44 28.12 25.97
N MET A 366 -59.53 26.89 25.50
CA MET A 366 -59.09 26.40 24.20
C MET A 366 -57.72 26.95 23.76
N PRO A 367 -56.67 26.71 24.55
CA PRO A 367 -55.41 27.44 24.43
C PRO A 367 -54.49 26.98 23.27
N TYR A 368 -54.92 25.96 22.55
CA TYR A 368 -54.08 25.29 21.55
C TYR A 368 -53.93 26.14 20.28
N GLY A 369 -52.67 26.44 19.93
CA GLY A 369 -52.34 27.17 18.72
C GLY A 369 -52.75 28.63 18.70
N LYS A 370 -53.06 29.21 19.86
CA LYS A 370 -53.42 30.63 20.00
C LYS A 370 -52.44 31.35 20.89
N ASP A 371 -52.10 32.59 20.49
CA ASP A 371 -51.39 33.52 21.35
C ASP A 371 -52.37 34.16 22.33
N CYS A 372 -52.30 33.74 23.58
CA CYS A 372 -53.11 34.28 24.65
C CYS A 372 -52.27 35.19 25.56
N VAL A 373 -52.93 36.18 26.14
CA VAL A 373 -52.34 37.02 27.19
C VAL A 373 -53.14 36.84 28.44
N ILE A 374 -52.47 36.41 29.51
CA ILE A 374 -53.09 36.31 30.87
C ILE A 374 -52.62 37.50 31.67
N ARG A 375 -53.58 38.19 32.24
CA ARG A 375 -53.34 39.43 33.04
C ARG A 375 -53.13 39.05 34.51
N THR A 376 -52.15 39.73 35.10
CA THR A 376 -51.87 39.69 36.54
C THR A 376 -52.14 41.04 37.13
N LYS A 377 -52.60 41.04 38.37
CA LYS A 377 -52.84 42.26 39.14
C LYS A 377 -51.57 42.94 39.56
#